data_028ebc82f9f0fb188e5f26622b0a4eef
#
_entry.id   028ebc82f9f0fb188e5f26622b0a4eef
#
_cell.length_a   1.000
_cell.length_b   1.000
_cell.length_c   1.000
_cell.angle_alpha   90.00
_cell.angle_beta   90.00
_cell.angle_gamma   90.00
#
_symmetry.space_group_name_H-M   'P 1'
#
loop_
_entity.id
_entity.type
_entity.pdbx_description
1 polymer ?
#
loop_
_entity_poly.entity_id
_entity_poly.type
_entity_poly.pdbx_seq_one_letter_code
_entity_poly.pdbx_strand_id
1 'polypeptide(L)'
;MEKRRVGQTKLEIDSLGLGGAPLGGNFVDLGYAQAEELIQTAKNIGIGYFDTAPWYGFGRSERVMGDVLRGSEYILSDKVGRLLAPGPVKNPADFGMVDPLPFNVVYDYSYDGIMRAYEDNLQRLGLDRI
;
A
#
# COMPACT_ATOMS: atom_id res chain seq x y z
N MET A 1 -6.51 -0.30 -20.84
CA MET A 1 -5.29 0.52 -20.80
C MET A 1 -4.15 -0.22 -21.48
N GLU A 2 -3.15 0.47 -22.05
CA GLU A 2 -1.96 -0.17 -22.59
C GLU A 2 -1.23 -0.94 -21.49
N LYS A 3 -0.81 -2.19 -21.80
CA LYS A 3 -0.07 -3.03 -20.85
C LYS A 3 1.40 -3.13 -21.23
N ARG A 4 2.25 -3.25 -20.21
CA ARG A 4 3.68 -3.39 -20.36
C ARG A 4 4.20 -4.56 -19.54
N ARG A 5 5.00 -5.39 -20.19
CA ARG A 5 5.62 -6.54 -19.52
C ARG A 5 6.72 -6.08 -18.56
N VAL A 6 6.73 -6.67 -17.37
CA VAL A 6 7.73 -6.41 -16.34
C VAL A 6 9.00 -7.25 -16.65
N GLY A 7 9.99 -6.60 -17.24
CA GLY A 7 11.26 -7.25 -17.61
C GLY A 7 11.06 -8.47 -18.49
N GLN A 8 11.63 -9.62 -18.09
CA GLN A 8 11.53 -10.90 -18.80
C GLN A 8 10.43 -11.83 -18.20
N THR A 9 9.66 -11.35 -17.24
CA THR A 9 8.59 -12.13 -16.60
C THR A 9 7.37 -12.26 -17.53
N LYS A 10 6.38 -13.06 -17.11
CA LYS A 10 5.08 -13.13 -17.78
C LYS A 10 4.09 -12.08 -17.24
N LEU A 11 4.50 -11.29 -16.26
CA LEU A 11 3.65 -10.28 -15.65
C LEU A 11 3.55 -9.06 -16.56
N GLU A 12 2.32 -8.64 -16.82
CA GLU A 12 2.01 -7.42 -17.56
C GLU A 12 1.25 -6.47 -16.62
N ILE A 13 1.73 -5.25 -16.49
CA ILE A 13 1.09 -4.17 -15.72
C ILE A 13 0.54 -3.10 -16.65
N ASP A 14 -0.43 -2.35 -16.18
CA ASP A 14 -0.91 -1.16 -16.89
C ASP A 14 0.19 -0.11 -16.96
N SER A 15 0.23 0.65 -18.05
CA SER A 15 1.21 1.73 -18.25
C SER A 15 1.02 2.89 -17.28
N LEU A 16 -0.15 2.98 -16.65
CA LEU A 16 -0.48 3.91 -15.57
C LEU A 16 -0.96 3.12 -14.35
N GLY A 17 -0.39 3.41 -13.18
CA GLY A 17 -0.78 2.82 -11.92
C GLY A 17 -1.24 3.87 -10.90
N LEU A 18 -1.94 3.43 -9.86
CA LEU A 18 -2.32 4.27 -8.72
C LEU A 18 -1.35 4.06 -7.56
N GLY A 19 -0.64 5.12 -7.16
CA GLY A 19 0.21 5.13 -5.97
C GLY A 19 -0.57 5.42 -4.69
N GLY A 20 -0.31 4.64 -3.65
CA GLY A 20 -1.05 4.66 -2.39
C GLY A 20 -0.56 5.65 -1.32
N ALA A 21 0.48 6.45 -1.56
CA ALA A 21 1.01 7.35 -0.54
C ALA A 21 -0.04 8.34 -0.01
N PRO A 22 -0.85 9.00 -0.85
CA PRO A 22 -1.92 9.88 -0.36
C PRO A 22 -3.00 9.15 0.45
N LEU A 23 -3.24 7.86 0.16
CA LEU A 23 -4.21 7.05 0.91
C LEU A 23 -3.78 6.81 2.36
N GLY A 24 -2.48 6.89 2.62
CA GLY A 24 -1.88 6.80 3.95
C GLY A 24 -1.86 8.14 4.72
N GLY A 25 -2.39 9.22 4.12
CA GLY A 25 -2.29 10.56 4.72
C GLY A 25 -0.96 11.25 4.43
N ASN A 26 -0.14 10.74 3.50
CA ASN A 26 1.07 11.43 3.08
C ASN A 26 0.70 12.62 2.21
N PHE A 27 1.14 13.82 2.62
CA PHE A 27 0.95 15.10 1.95
C PHE A 27 -0.49 15.66 1.92
N VAL A 28 -1.51 14.84 2.11
CA VAL A 28 -2.92 15.22 2.07
C VAL A 28 -3.72 14.37 3.05
N ASP A 29 -4.70 14.97 3.71
CA ASP A 29 -5.64 14.23 4.56
C ASP A 29 -6.81 13.73 3.71
N LEU A 30 -6.73 12.48 3.27
CA LEU A 30 -7.84 11.77 2.66
C LEU A 30 -8.55 10.93 3.73
N GLY A 31 -9.79 11.24 4.01
CA GLY A 31 -10.65 10.35 4.79
C GLY A 31 -10.84 9.01 4.08
N TYR A 32 -11.24 7.97 4.84
CA TYR A 32 -11.41 6.61 4.31
C TYR A 32 -12.33 6.57 3.08
N ALA A 33 -13.49 7.25 3.14
CA ALA A 33 -14.46 7.28 2.03
C ALA A 33 -13.87 7.90 0.75
N GLN A 34 -13.08 8.97 0.88
CA GLN A 34 -12.43 9.60 -0.27
C GLN A 34 -11.34 8.71 -0.87
N ALA A 35 -10.59 8.02 -0.01
CA ALA A 35 -9.56 7.06 -0.45
C ALA A 35 -10.20 5.87 -1.18
N GLU A 36 -11.31 5.34 -0.67
CA GLU A 36 -12.11 4.30 -1.32
C GLU A 36 -12.64 4.77 -2.68
N GLU A 37 -13.25 5.95 -2.76
CA GLU A 37 -13.77 6.54 -4.00
C GLU A 37 -12.66 6.71 -5.05
N LEU A 38 -11.47 7.16 -4.63
CA LEU A 38 -10.32 7.32 -5.51
C LEU A 38 -9.89 5.98 -6.13
N ILE A 39 -9.79 4.91 -5.33
CA ILE A 39 -9.43 3.58 -5.83
C ILE A 39 -10.53 3.05 -6.78
N GLN A 40 -11.81 3.20 -6.42
CA GLN A 40 -12.91 2.78 -7.29
C GLN A 40 -12.92 3.55 -8.61
N THR A 41 -12.67 4.84 -8.56
CA THR A 41 -12.56 5.67 -9.78
C THR A 41 -11.41 5.18 -10.66
N ALA A 42 -10.25 4.90 -10.09
CA ALA A 42 -9.11 4.33 -10.81
C ALA A 42 -9.48 3.01 -11.49
N LYS A 43 -10.14 2.09 -10.79
CA LYS A 43 -10.64 0.83 -11.37
C LYS A 43 -11.62 1.07 -12.52
N ASN A 44 -12.57 1.98 -12.34
CA ASN A 44 -13.61 2.28 -13.34
C ASN A 44 -13.04 2.84 -14.65
N ILE A 45 -11.92 3.57 -14.59
CA ILE A 45 -11.21 4.05 -15.79
C ILE A 45 -10.18 3.05 -16.34
N GLY A 46 -10.12 1.85 -15.77
CA GLY A 46 -9.31 0.74 -16.27
C GLY A 46 -7.89 0.66 -15.72
N ILE A 47 -7.60 1.30 -14.56
CA ILE A 47 -6.34 1.09 -13.84
C ILE A 47 -6.47 -0.20 -13.04
N GLY A 48 -5.60 -1.17 -13.33
CA GLY A 48 -5.51 -2.45 -12.62
C GLY A 48 -4.18 -2.63 -11.87
N TYR A 49 -3.25 -1.65 -11.95
CA TYR A 49 -1.99 -1.67 -11.23
C TYR A 49 -1.98 -0.65 -10.08
N PHE A 50 -1.65 -1.13 -8.89
CA PHE A 50 -1.63 -0.37 -7.64
C PHE A 50 -0.28 -0.54 -6.94
N ASP A 51 0.19 0.50 -6.23
CA ASP A 51 1.41 0.45 -5.43
C ASP A 51 1.15 1.01 -4.03
N THR A 52 1.63 0.32 -3.00
CA THR A 52 1.52 0.76 -1.61
C THR A 52 2.81 0.51 -0.83
N ALA A 53 2.81 0.81 0.45
CA ALA A 53 3.92 0.53 1.37
C ALA A 53 3.45 0.52 2.84
N PRO A 54 4.11 -0.26 3.72
CA PRO A 54 3.93 -0.14 5.16
C PRO A 54 4.16 1.27 5.70
N TRP A 55 5.06 2.03 5.07
CA TRP A 55 5.35 3.41 5.42
C TRP A 55 4.16 4.37 5.26
N TYR A 56 3.26 4.13 4.30
CA TYR A 56 2.19 5.07 3.97
C TYR A 56 1.10 5.08 5.03
N GLY A 57 1.22 6.06 5.96
CA GLY A 57 0.36 6.16 7.13
C GLY A 57 0.51 5.01 8.11
N PHE A 58 1.67 4.34 8.11
CA PHE A 58 1.99 3.18 8.94
C PHE A 58 0.94 2.06 8.84
N GLY A 59 0.67 1.66 7.58
CA GLY A 59 -0.29 0.60 7.26
C GLY A 59 -1.71 1.09 6.92
N ARG A 60 -1.99 2.42 7.01
CA ARG A 60 -3.30 2.98 6.66
C ARG A 60 -3.63 2.76 5.17
N SER A 61 -2.66 3.05 4.28
CA SER A 61 -2.81 2.84 2.84
C SER A 61 -3.06 1.38 2.48
N GLU A 62 -2.32 0.46 3.08
CA GLU A 62 -2.50 -0.98 2.84
C GLU A 62 -3.92 -1.43 3.22
N ARG A 63 -4.44 -1.01 4.38
CA ARG A 63 -5.78 -1.39 4.84
C ARG A 63 -6.87 -0.92 3.88
N VAL A 64 -6.88 0.35 3.54
CA VAL A 64 -7.87 0.93 2.61
C VAL A 64 -7.77 0.27 1.24
N MET A 65 -6.56 0.11 0.73
CA MET A 65 -6.34 -0.52 -0.59
C MET A 65 -6.79 -1.98 -0.59
N GLY A 66 -6.45 -2.73 0.43
CA GLY A 66 -6.85 -4.12 0.57
C GLY A 66 -8.37 -4.30 0.65
N ASP A 67 -9.07 -3.44 1.39
CA ASP A 67 -10.53 -3.51 1.50
C ASP A 67 -11.22 -3.29 0.16
N VAL A 68 -10.73 -2.35 -0.65
CA VAL A 68 -11.33 -2.02 -1.96
C VAL A 68 -10.95 -3.02 -3.06
N LEU A 69 -9.75 -3.62 -2.99
CA LEU A 69 -9.27 -4.57 -3.99
C LEU A 69 -9.78 -5.99 -3.75
N ARG A 70 -10.21 -6.31 -2.54
CA ARG A 70 -10.67 -7.67 -2.18
C ARG A 70 -11.81 -8.13 -3.09
N GLY A 71 -11.68 -9.32 -3.66
CA GLY A 71 -12.68 -9.91 -4.55
C GLY A 71 -12.70 -9.33 -5.97
N SER A 72 -11.70 -8.52 -6.34
CA SER A 72 -11.54 -8.02 -7.70
C SER A 72 -10.21 -8.49 -8.34
N GLU A 73 -10.08 -8.29 -9.64
CA GLU A 73 -8.78 -8.47 -10.32
C GLU A 73 -7.90 -7.24 -10.09
N TYR A 74 -6.65 -7.48 -9.71
CA TYR A 74 -5.65 -6.44 -9.47
C TYR A 74 -4.23 -6.96 -9.66
N ILE A 75 -3.31 -6.04 -9.88
CA ILE A 75 -1.88 -6.22 -9.70
C ILE A 75 -1.45 -5.22 -8.64
N LEU A 76 -0.81 -5.70 -7.59
CA LEU A 76 -0.40 -4.89 -6.45
C LEU A 76 1.09 -5.08 -6.18
N SER A 77 1.82 -3.97 -6.11
CA SER A 77 3.16 -3.94 -5.55
C SER A 77 3.14 -3.36 -4.14
N ASP A 78 3.99 -3.91 -3.28
CA ASP A 78 4.18 -3.44 -1.92
C ASP A 78 5.67 -3.50 -1.57
N LYS A 79 6.06 -2.98 -0.43
CA LYS A 79 7.46 -2.83 -0.03
C LYS A 79 7.75 -3.63 1.24
N VAL A 80 8.94 -4.22 1.30
CA VAL A 80 9.42 -5.00 2.45
C VAL A 80 10.63 -4.34 3.11
N GLY A 81 11.11 -4.90 4.22
CA GLY A 81 12.25 -4.38 4.98
C GLY A 81 11.88 -3.32 6.03
N ARG A 82 10.59 -2.99 6.13
CA ARG A 82 10.02 -2.11 7.17
C ARG A 82 8.91 -2.84 7.89
N LEU A 83 9.18 -3.27 9.11
CA LEU A 83 8.19 -3.82 10.03
C LEU A 83 7.48 -2.70 10.79
N LEU A 84 6.26 -2.91 11.21
CA LEU A 84 5.49 -1.96 12.00
C LEU A 84 5.31 -2.50 13.41
N ALA A 85 5.93 -1.83 14.38
CA ALA A 85 5.79 -2.14 15.80
C ALA A 85 4.70 -1.25 16.44
N PRO A 86 3.78 -1.81 17.24
CA PRO A 86 2.76 -1.03 17.93
C PRO A 86 3.37 0.05 18.83
N GLY A 87 2.76 1.22 18.85
CA GLY A 87 3.17 2.33 19.71
C GLY A 87 2.76 3.69 19.16
N PRO A 88 2.73 4.73 20.02
CA PRO A 88 2.39 6.07 19.57
C PRO A 88 3.42 6.59 18.57
N VAL A 89 2.94 7.20 17.50
CA VAL A 89 3.83 7.85 16.52
C VAL A 89 4.46 9.08 17.14
N LYS A 90 5.80 9.14 17.09
CA LYS A 90 6.55 10.32 17.52
C LYS A 90 6.59 11.31 16.36
N ASN A 91 6.02 12.51 16.58
CA ASN A 91 6.04 13.63 15.65
C ASN A 91 5.60 13.23 14.22
N PRO A 92 4.32 12.91 13.97
CA PRO A 92 3.82 12.51 12.63
C PRO A 92 4.16 13.55 11.54
N ALA A 93 4.21 14.83 11.89
CA ALA A 93 4.55 15.91 10.97
C ALA A 93 5.97 15.80 10.40
N ASP A 94 6.93 15.20 11.13
CA ASP A 94 8.29 15.00 10.67
C ASP A 94 8.34 14.03 9.47
N PHE A 95 7.29 13.22 9.30
CA PHE A 95 7.14 12.27 8.21
C PHE A 95 6.21 12.77 7.09
N GLY A 96 5.70 13.99 7.20
CA GLY A 96 4.70 14.53 6.27
C GLY A 96 3.40 13.73 6.24
N MET A 97 3.02 13.14 7.38
CA MET A 97 1.83 12.31 7.52
C MET A 97 0.74 13.00 8.32
N VAL A 98 -0.49 12.85 7.88
CA VAL A 98 -1.69 13.27 8.60
C VAL A 98 -2.39 12.02 9.11
N ASP A 99 -2.64 11.96 10.43
CA ASP A 99 -3.35 10.87 11.11
C ASP A 99 -2.84 9.44 10.77
N PRO A 100 -1.53 9.18 10.91
CA PRO A 100 -0.99 7.83 10.72
C PRO A 100 -1.49 6.89 11.81
N LEU A 101 -1.53 5.59 11.50
CA LEU A 101 -1.87 4.58 12.51
C LEU A 101 -0.79 4.50 13.62
N PRO A 102 -1.14 4.03 14.84
CA PRO A 102 -0.26 4.05 16.01
C PRO A 102 0.82 2.94 15.93
N PHE A 103 1.69 3.06 14.97
CA PHE A 103 2.84 2.18 14.77
C PHE A 103 4.11 2.98 14.55
N ASN A 104 5.24 2.33 14.76
CA ASN A 104 6.58 2.86 14.47
C ASN A 104 7.30 1.88 13.55
N VAL A 105 8.15 2.39 12.66
CA VAL A 105 8.92 1.56 11.75
C VAL A 105 10.13 0.95 12.43
N VAL A 106 10.32 -0.34 12.23
CA VAL A 106 11.53 -1.09 12.56
C VAL A 106 12.13 -1.61 11.26
N TYR A 107 13.38 -1.25 10.98
CA TYR A 107 14.06 -1.71 9.78
C TYR A 107 14.66 -3.09 10.00
N ASP A 108 14.29 -4.04 9.15
CA ASP A 108 14.87 -5.38 9.14
C ASP A 108 14.95 -5.90 7.70
N TYR A 109 16.18 -5.86 7.16
CA TYR A 109 16.48 -6.33 5.81
C TYR A 109 17.13 -7.72 5.81
N SER A 110 17.10 -8.44 6.94
CA SER A 110 17.44 -9.86 6.95
C SER A 110 16.44 -10.68 6.13
N TYR A 111 16.80 -11.91 5.79
CA TYR A 111 15.87 -12.82 5.10
C TYR A 111 14.57 -12.99 5.90
N ASP A 112 14.67 -13.24 7.20
CA ASP A 112 13.51 -13.45 8.07
C ASP A 112 12.67 -12.16 8.20
N GLY A 113 13.33 -11.00 8.32
CA GLY A 113 12.68 -9.70 8.36
C GLY A 113 11.90 -9.38 7.08
N ILE A 114 12.46 -9.69 5.91
CA ILE A 114 11.78 -9.51 4.62
C ILE A 114 10.58 -10.46 4.47
N MET A 115 10.73 -11.74 4.83
CA MET A 115 9.63 -12.70 4.78
C MET A 115 8.52 -12.32 5.74
N ARG A 116 8.86 -11.93 6.97
CA ARG A 116 7.91 -11.42 7.95
C ARG A 116 7.18 -10.16 7.46
N ALA A 117 7.92 -9.20 6.87
CA ALA A 117 7.30 -8.00 6.30
C ALA A 117 6.28 -8.35 5.22
N TYR A 118 6.59 -9.31 4.35
CA TYR A 118 5.67 -9.78 3.31
C TYR A 118 4.39 -10.38 3.90
N GLU A 119 4.51 -11.25 4.90
CA GLU A 119 3.37 -11.86 5.58
C GLU A 119 2.52 -10.82 6.34
N ASP A 120 3.16 -9.88 7.05
CA ASP A 120 2.51 -8.78 7.74
C ASP A 120 1.76 -7.85 6.76
N ASN A 121 2.33 -7.61 5.56
CA ASN A 121 1.69 -6.84 4.51
C ASN A 121 0.41 -7.53 4.02
N LEU A 122 0.45 -8.84 3.76
CA LEU A 122 -0.76 -9.61 3.39
C LEU A 122 -1.84 -9.53 4.48
N GLN A 123 -1.46 -9.60 5.75
CA GLN A 123 -2.39 -9.48 6.88
C GLN A 123 -3.04 -8.09 6.93
N ARG A 124 -2.27 -7.01 6.76
CA ARG A 124 -2.80 -5.63 6.76
C ARG A 124 -3.70 -5.36 5.57
N LEU A 125 -3.33 -5.85 4.40
CA LEU A 125 -4.13 -5.78 3.18
C LEU A 125 -5.39 -6.66 3.26
N GLY A 126 -5.36 -7.77 3.99
CA GLY A 126 -6.41 -8.78 3.95
C GLY A 126 -6.56 -9.42 2.58
N LEU A 127 -5.44 -9.58 1.86
CA LEU A 127 -5.33 -10.18 0.54
C LEU A 127 -4.47 -11.43 0.58
N ASP A 128 -4.61 -12.28 -0.43
CA ASP A 128 -3.91 -13.56 -0.55
C ASP A 128 -2.64 -13.48 -1.41
N ARG A 129 -2.42 -12.35 -2.08
CA ARG A 129 -1.26 -12.16 -2.98
C ARG A 129 -0.87 -10.69 -3.13
N ILE A 130 0.41 -10.51 -3.37
CA ILE A 130 1.07 -9.27 -3.80
C ILE A 130 1.90 -9.60 -5.04
#